data_cc543e9c735fb9f43d765d5993ff8450
#
_entry.id   cc543e9c735fb9f43d765d5993ff8450
#
_cell.length_a   1.000
_cell.length_b   1.000
_cell.length_c   1.000
_cell.angle_alpha   90.00
_cell.angle_beta   90.00
_cell.angle_gamma   90.00
#
_symmetry.space_group_name_H-M   'P 1'
#
loop_
_entity.id
_entity.type
_entity.pdbx_description
1 polymer ?
#
loop_
_entity_poly.entity_id
_entity_poly.type
_entity_poly.pdbx_seq_one_letter_code
_entity_poly.pdbx_strand_id
1 'polypeptide(L)'
;MLSIFKKKLFSDISGTAKDMPPHVSAVLCLMIEIARMDGKVDDEEIDEIKNFYLDLYPEGNFSEAFQELKEWTSHKESFNPFINIINSNCTKRMKLEILSNIWSVILSDDKVDQYENSLFMQIGEMLLITDEELTAIKN
;
A
#
# COMPACT_ATOMS: atom_id res chain seq x y z
N MET A 1 -14.93 -0.20 1.05
CA MET A 1 -13.72 -0.95 1.36
C MET A 1 -12.78 -0.22 2.31
N LEU A 2 -12.54 1.04 2.12
CA LEU A 2 -11.64 1.80 2.99
C LEU A 2 -12.32 2.46 4.17
N SER A 3 -13.56 2.06 4.50
CA SER A 3 -14.38 2.78 5.48
C SER A 3 -13.73 2.88 6.87
N ILE A 4 -13.18 1.79 7.38
CA ILE A 4 -12.56 1.77 8.71
C ILE A 4 -11.26 2.56 8.70
N PHE A 5 -10.44 2.33 7.68
CA PHE A 5 -9.18 3.03 7.49
C PHE A 5 -9.43 4.53 7.36
N LYS A 6 -10.40 4.88 6.53
CA LYS A 6 -10.80 6.25 6.27
C LYS A 6 -11.31 6.96 7.52
N LYS A 7 -12.15 6.28 8.32
CA LYS A 7 -12.66 6.85 9.57
C LYS A 7 -11.53 7.15 10.55
N LYS A 8 -10.56 6.24 10.65
CA LYS A 8 -9.44 6.41 11.56
C LYS A 8 -8.55 7.57 11.19
N LEU A 9 -8.47 7.87 9.90
CA LEU A 9 -7.60 8.91 9.36
C LEU A 9 -8.34 10.20 9.02
N PHE A 10 -9.62 10.27 9.37
CA PHE A 10 -10.48 11.37 8.95
C PHE A 10 -10.00 12.75 9.37
N SER A 11 -9.26 12.82 10.47
CA SER A 11 -8.74 14.10 10.96
C SER A 11 -7.55 14.62 10.15
N ASP A 12 -6.93 13.78 9.32
CA ASP A 12 -5.77 14.17 8.54
C ASP A 12 -6.21 14.77 7.22
N ILE A 13 -5.85 16.00 6.97
CA ILE A 13 -6.35 16.75 5.82
C ILE A 13 -5.31 17.06 4.77
N SER A 14 -4.04 17.05 5.14
CA SER A 14 -2.99 17.52 4.24
C SER A 14 -2.63 16.52 3.15
N GLY A 15 -2.48 15.25 3.49
CA GLY A 15 -2.14 14.22 2.51
C GLY A 15 -0.73 14.26 1.97
N THR A 16 0.15 15.11 2.49
CA THR A 16 1.57 15.05 2.13
C THR A 16 2.25 13.98 2.98
N ALA A 17 3.37 13.44 2.50
CA ALA A 17 4.10 12.42 3.24
C ALA A 17 4.44 12.87 4.66
N LYS A 18 4.73 14.16 4.82
CA LYS A 18 5.09 14.76 6.09
C LYS A 18 3.93 14.74 7.10
N ASP A 19 2.71 14.91 6.60
CA ASP A 19 1.53 15.04 7.45
C ASP A 19 0.71 13.76 7.56
N MET A 20 1.05 12.73 6.78
CA MET A 20 0.36 11.45 6.86
C MET A 20 0.74 10.70 8.13
N PRO A 21 -0.21 9.99 8.74
CA PRO A 21 0.14 9.04 9.78
C PRO A 21 1.17 8.03 9.27
N PRO A 22 2.09 7.57 10.12
CA PRO A 22 3.14 6.66 9.69
C PRO A 22 2.63 5.41 8.97
N HIS A 23 1.50 4.85 9.41
CA HIS A 23 0.99 3.63 8.78
C HIS A 23 0.43 3.88 7.37
N VAL A 24 -0.09 5.07 7.09
CA VAL A 24 -0.54 5.41 5.74
C VAL A 24 0.65 5.54 4.81
N SER A 25 1.69 6.25 5.25
CA SER A 25 2.92 6.38 4.49
C SER A 25 3.54 5.01 4.22
N ALA A 26 3.52 4.13 5.24
CA ALA A 26 4.08 2.78 5.10
C ALA A 26 3.31 1.97 4.04
N VAL A 27 1.98 2.06 4.03
CA VAL A 27 1.17 1.34 3.04
C VAL A 27 1.47 1.84 1.63
N LEU A 28 1.54 3.15 1.45
CA LEU A 28 1.85 3.72 0.14
C LEU A 28 3.26 3.33 -0.31
N CYS A 29 4.21 3.29 0.61
CA CYS A 29 5.57 2.85 0.30
C CYS A 29 5.59 1.39 -0.14
N LEU A 30 4.82 0.52 0.52
CA LEU A 30 4.71 -0.87 0.09
C LEU A 30 4.14 -0.98 -1.32
N MET A 31 3.12 -0.21 -1.63
CA MET A 31 2.52 -0.20 -2.96
C MET A 31 3.53 0.24 -4.02
N ILE A 32 4.30 1.28 -3.73
CA ILE A 32 5.33 1.78 -4.63
C ILE A 32 6.41 0.72 -4.86
N GLU A 33 6.87 0.09 -3.79
CA GLU A 33 7.90 -0.94 -3.90
C GLU A 33 7.43 -2.14 -4.71
N ILE A 34 6.20 -2.58 -4.50
CA ILE A 34 5.62 -3.69 -5.26
C ILE A 34 5.54 -3.32 -6.74
N ALA A 35 5.09 -2.11 -7.04
CA ALA A 35 4.96 -1.65 -8.41
C ALA A 35 6.31 -1.54 -9.12
N ARG A 36 7.41 -1.39 -8.37
CA ARG A 36 8.74 -1.25 -8.93
C ARG A 36 9.48 -2.57 -9.11
N MET A 37 8.86 -3.68 -8.76
CA MET A 37 9.54 -4.98 -8.74
C MET A 37 10.05 -5.42 -10.10
N ASP A 38 9.40 -5.02 -11.17
CA ASP A 38 9.80 -5.39 -12.53
C ASP A 38 10.67 -4.35 -13.21
N GLY A 39 11.19 -3.39 -12.45
CA GLY A 39 12.13 -2.39 -12.92
C GLY A 39 11.56 -1.01 -13.16
N LYS A 40 10.28 -0.88 -13.33
CA LYS A 40 9.62 0.42 -13.48
C LYS A 40 8.15 0.31 -13.10
N VAL A 41 7.59 1.46 -12.68
CA VAL A 41 6.19 1.55 -12.29
C VAL A 41 5.37 1.90 -13.54
N ASP A 42 4.41 1.05 -13.89
CA ASP A 42 3.51 1.30 -15.02
C ASP A 42 2.46 2.35 -14.66
N ASP A 43 1.90 3.00 -15.69
CA ASP A 43 0.88 4.03 -15.48
C ASP A 43 -0.37 3.48 -14.78
N GLU A 44 -0.75 2.26 -15.12
CA GLU A 44 -1.91 1.60 -14.50
C GLU A 44 -1.68 1.38 -13.00
N GLU A 45 -0.46 1.01 -12.63
CA GLU A 45 -0.12 0.82 -11.22
C GLU A 45 -0.11 2.15 -10.47
N ILE A 46 0.42 3.20 -11.11
CA ILE A 46 0.40 4.54 -10.53
C ILE A 46 -1.03 5.00 -10.32
N ASP A 47 -1.92 4.74 -11.27
CA ASP A 47 -3.33 5.12 -11.17
C ASP A 47 -4.00 4.45 -9.98
N GLU A 48 -3.71 3.17 -9.73
CA GLU A 48 -4.27 2.47 -8.58
C GLU A 48 -3.76 3.05 -7.27
N ILE A 49 -2.49 3.36 -7.19
CA ILE A 49 -1.90 3.99 -6.01
C ILE A 49 -2.53 5.37 -5.79
N LYS A 50 -2.71 6.11 -6.88
CA LYS A 50 -3.34 7.43 -6.83
C LYS A 50 -4.78 7.33 -6.33
N ASN A 51 -5.53 6.34 -6.80
CA ASN A 51 -6.90 6.14 -6.36
C ASN A 51 -6.97 5.87 -4.86
N PHE A 52 -6.08 5.02 -4.37
CA PHE A 52 -6.00 4.74 -2.94
C PHE A 52 -5.71 6.02 -2.16
N TYR A 53 -4.74 6.80 -2.61
CA TYR A 53 -4.35 8.05 -1.95
C TYR A 53 -5.51 9.06 -1.96
N LEU A 54 -6.15 9.26 -3.10
CA LEU A 54 -7.23 10.25 -3.22
C LEU A 54 -8.50 9.85 -2.48
N ASP A 55 -8.72 8.55 -2.27
CA ASP A 55 -9.80 8.10 -1.41
C ASP A 55 -9.62 8.59 0.02
N LEU A 56 -8.38 8.64 0.48
CA LEU A 56 -8.06 9.09 1.84
C LEU A 56 -7.92 10.62 1.91
N TYR A 57 -7.39 11.21 0.87
CA TYR A 57 -7.11 12.65 0.82
C TYR A 57 -7.64 13.25 -0.48
N PRO A 58 -8.99 13.46 -0.58
CA PRO A 58 -9.57 13.95 -1.84
C PRO A 58 -9.00 15.28 -2.32
N GLU A 59 -8.52 16.12 -1.39
CA GLU A 59 -7.95 17.41 -1.72
C GLU A 59 -6.42 17.40 -1.71
N GLY A 60 -5.82 16.21 -1.59
CA GLY A 60 -4.38 16.09 -1.49
C GLY A 60 -3.68 16.25 -2.83
N ASN A 61 -2.39 16.55 -2.76
CA ASN A 61 -1.54 16.64 -3.95
C ASN A 61 -0.78 15.32 -4.13
N PHE A 62 -1.33 14.43 -4.97
CA PHE A 62 -0.74 13.11 -5.16
C PHE A 62 0.67 13.19 -5.74
N SER A 63 0.90 14.06 -6.72
CA SER A 63 2.22 14.20 -7.33
C SER A 63 3.31 14.49 -6.31
N GLU A 64 3.04 15.41 -5.42
CA GLU A 64 3.99 15.79 -4.37
C GLU A 64 4.21 14.64 -3.39
N ALA A 65 3.13 14.03 -2.90
CA ALA A 65 3.22 12.93 -1.96
C ALA A 65 3.95 11.73 -2.58
N PHE A 66 3.61 11.40 -3.82
CA PHE A 66 4.21 10.28 -4.52
C PHE A 66 5.72 10.47 -4.69
N GLN A 67 6.13 11.67 -5.07
CA GLN A 67 7.53 11.98 -5.25
C GLN A 67 8.33 11.86 -3.94
N GLU A 68 7.77 12.37 -2.85
CA GLU A 68 8.39 12.26 -1.54
C GLU A 68 8.54 10.81 -1.09
N LEU A 69 7.48 10.02 -1.24
CA LEU A 69 7.49 8.62 -0.82
C LEU A 69 8.39 7.77 -1.71
N LYS A 70 8.39 8.05 -3.01
CA LYS A 70 9.23 7.35 -3.97
C LYS A 70 10.71 7.56 -3.64
N GLU A 71 11.07 8.78 -3.29
CA GLU A 71 12.44 9.09 -2.89
C GLU A 71 12.80 8.39 -1.58
N TRP A 72 11.87 8.39 -0.63
CA TRP A 72 12.10 7.75 0.65
C TRP A 72 12.28 6.24 0.49
N THR A 73 11.47 5.58 -0.32
CA THR A 73 11.58 4.15 -0.54
C THR A 73 12.90 3.75 -1.21
N SER A 74 13.45 4.63 -2.04
CA SER A 74 14.68 4.32 -2.76
C SER A 74 15.89 4.08 -1.84
N HIS A 75 15.79 4.50 -0.57
CA HIS A 75 16.85 4.33 0.41
C HIS A 75 16.62 3.14 1.34
N LYS A 76 15.58 2.36 1.12
CA LYS A 76 15.26 1.22 1.99
C LYS A 76 15.62 -0.08 1.30
N GLU A 77 16.21 -0.99 2.07
CA GLU A 77 16.67 -2.28 1.56
C GLU A 77 15.67 -3.42 1.77
N SER A 78 14.63 -3.20 2.58
CA SER A 78 13.66 -4.24 2.85
C SER A 78 12.30 -3.62 3.19
N PHE A 79 11.27 -4.48 3.21
CA PHE A 79 9.93 -4.07 3.62
C PHE A 79 9.76 -3.98 5.13
N ASN A 80 10.71 -4.48 5.92
CA ASN A 80 10.56 -4.61 7.36
C ASN A 80 10.16 -3.33 8.07
N PRO A 81 10.75 -2.17 7.78
CA PRO A 81 10.32 -0.94 8.46
C PRO A 81 8.85 -0.63 8.23
N PHE A 82 8.36 -0.83 7.02
CA PHE A 82 6.95 -0.56 6.68
C PHE A 82 6.03 -1.56 7.37
N ILE A 83 6.42 -2.84 7.33
CA ILE A 83 5.67 -3.92 7.98
C ILE A 83 5.54 -3.66 9.48
N ASN A 84 6.63 -3.27 10.13
CA ASN A 84 6.62 -3.00 11.57
C ASN A 84 5.68 -1.85 11.92
N ILE A 85 5.67 -0.80 11.12
CA ILE A 85 4.79 0.34 11.33
C ILE A 85 3.33 -0.10 11.21
N ILE A 86 3.01 -0.88 10.18
CA ILE A 86 1.64 -1.35 9.97
C ILE A 86 1.21 -2.26 11.11
N ASN A 87 2.05 -3.21 11.51
CA ASN A 87 1.72 -4.13 12.59
C ASN A 87 1.47 -3.40 13.91
N SER A 88 2.20 -2.31 14.15
CA SER A 88 2.06 -1.55 15.39
C SER A 88 0.84 -0.64 15.42
N ASN A 89 0.29 -0.30 14.27
CA ASN A 89 -0.74 0.74 14.19
C ASN A 89 -2.07 0.28 13.60
N CYS A 90 -2.14 -0.92 13.04
CA CYS A 90 -3.33 -1.37 12.31
C CYS A 90 -3.95 -2.60 12.94
N THR A 91 -5.28 -2.63 12.96
CA THR A 91 -6.02 -3.83 13.36
C THR A 91 -5.96 -4.85 12.21
N LYS A 92 -6.35 -6.10 12.51
CA LYS A 92 -6.43 -7.13 11.49
C LYS A 92 -7.34 -6.71 10.33
N ARG A 93 -8.47 -6.10 10.65
CA ARG A 93 -9.42 -5.65 9.64
C ARG A 93 -8.80 -4.60 8.72
N MET A 94 -8.05 -3.67 9.28
CA MET A 94 -7.32 -2.68 8.49
C MET A 94 -6.28 -3.35 7.59
N LYS A 95 -5.58 -4.35 8.12
CA LYS A 95 -4.58 -5.08 7.34
C LYS A 95 -5.21 -5.80 6.15
N LEU A 96 -6.38 -6.38 6.33
CA LEU A 96 -7.09 -7.03 5.24
C LEU A 96 -7.49 -6.04 4.15
N GLU A 97 -7.93 -4.85 4.53
CA GLU A 97 -8.24 -3.79 3.56
C GLU A 97 -6.97 -3.34 2.82
N ILE A 98 -5.86 -3.17 3.55
CA ILE A 98 -4.58 -2.80 2.97
C ILE A 98 -4.15 -3.83 1.94
N LEU A 99 -4.21 -5.11 2.30
CA LEU A 99 -3.81 -6.18 1.40
C LEU A 99 -4.71 -6.26 0.17
N SER A 100 -6.00 -6.01 0.34
CA SER A 100 -6.92 -5.96 -0.79
C SER A 100 -6.53 -4.85 -1.78
N ASN A 101 -6.13 -3.69 -1.27
CA ASN A 101 -5.68 -2.59 -2.12
C ASN A 101 -4.33 -2.88 -2.78
N ILE A 102 -3.42 -3.53 -2.05
CA ILE A 102 -2.15 -3.97 -2.63
C ILE A 102 -2.40 -4.94 -3.79
N TRP A 103 -3.32 -5.88 -3.60
CA TRP A 103 -3.66 -6.82 -4.66
C TRP A 103 -4.23 -6.11 -5.89
N SER A 104 -5.02 -5.06 -5.68
CA SER A 104 -5.53 -4.25 -6.80
C SER A 104 -4.40 -3.60 -7.60
N VAL A 105 -3.35 -3.14 -6.92
CA VAL A 105 -2.18 -2.58 -7.61
C VAL A 105 -1.51 -3.67 -8.46
N ILE A 106 -1.36 -4.86 -7.90
CA ILE A 106 -0.73 -5.98 -8.62
C ILE A 106 -1.54 -6.35 -9.86
N LEU A 107 -2.87 -6.33 -9.75
CA LEU A 107 -3.75 -6.71 -10.86
C LEU A 107 -3.89 -5.64 -11.94
N SER A 108 -3.46 -4.42 -11.67
CA SER A 108 -3.80 -3.27 -12.51
C SER A 108 -3.24 -3.33 -13.94
N ASP A 109 -2.17 -4.09 -14.17
CA ASP A 109 -1.58 -4.22 -15.50
C ASP A 109 -2.03 -5.47 -16.24
N ASP A 110 -3.03 -6.17 -15.71
CA ASP A 110 -3.58 -7.43 -16.26
C ASP A 110 -2.58 -8.59 -16.28
N LYS A 111 -1.43 -8.41 -15.70
CA LYS A 111 -0.39 -9.44 -15.67
C LYS A 111 0.08 -9.66 -14.25
N VAL A 112 -0.36 -10.73 -13.62
CA VAL A 112 0.16 -11.11 -12.31
C VAL A 112 1.25 -12.14 -12.57
N ASP A 113 2.51 -11.73 -12.45
CA ASP A 113 3.57 -12.71 -12.58
C ASP A 113 3.73 -13.47 -11.26
N GLN A 114 4.43 -14.58 -11.34
CA GLN A 114 4.62 -15.46 -10.20
C GLN A 114 5.38 -14.77 -9.07
N TYR A 115 6.29 -13.90 -9.43
CA TYR A 115 7.09 -13.17 -8.45
C TYR A 115 6.23 -12.22 -7.61
N GLU A 116 5.34 -11.48 -8.28
CA GLU A 116 4.43 -10.56 -7.58
C GLU A 116 3.47 -11.31 -6.67
N ASN A 117 2.97 -12.45 -7.13
CA ASN A 117 2.09 -13.27 -6.31
C ASN A 117 2.82 -13.78 -5.06
N SER A 118 4.05 -14.26 -5.23
CA SER A 118 4.85 -14.74 -4.11
C SER A 118 5.14 -13.62 -3.11
N LEU A 119 5.43 -12.44 -3.62
CA LEU A 119 5.68 -11.28 -2.78
C LEU A 119 4.44 -10.89 -1.98
N PHE A 120 3.28 -10.91 -2.62
CA PHE A 120 2.01 -10.62 -1.94
C PHE A 120 1.79 -11.59 -0.77
N MET A 121 1.99 -12.88 -1.02
CA MET A 121 1.83 -13.88 0.04
C MET A 121 2.83 -13.66 1.17
N GLN A 122 4.06 -13.34 0.84
CA GLN A 122 5.10 -13.07 1.84
C GLN A 122 4.76 -11.85 2.70
N ILE A 123 4.33 -10.77 2.07
CA ILE A 123 3.92 -9.56 2.79
C ILE A 123 2.74 -9.87 3.72
N GLY A 124 1.78 -10.64 3.22
CA GLY A 124 0.64 -11.03 4.03
C GLY A 124 1.04 -11.81 5.27
N GLU A 125 1.97 -12.75 5.13
CA GLU A 125 2.50 -13.51 6.26
C GLU A 125 3.21 -12.59 7.26
N MET A 126 3.99 -11.65 6.77
CA MET A 126 4.67 -10.68 7.62
C MET A 126 3.68 -9.80 8.38
N LEU A 127 2.52 -9.56 7.80
CA LEU A 127 1.43 -8.82 8.44
C LEU A 127 0.55 -9.71 9.32
N LEU A 128 0.93 -10.97 9.49
CA LEU A 128 0.25 -11.93 10.37
C LEU A 128 -1.15 -12.31 9.88
N ILE A 129 -1.31 -12.38 8.57
CA ILE A 129 -2.55 -12.81 7.92
C ILE A 129 -2.37 -14.24 7.41
N THR A 130 -3.38 -15.06 7.57
CA THR A 130 -3.29 -16.47 7.18
C THR A 130 -3.35 -16.66 5.67
N ASP A 131 -2.83 -17.79 5.20
CA ASP A 131 -2.88 -18.14 3.78
C ASP A 131 -4.31 -18.21 3.26
N GLU A 132 -5.24 -18.72 4.09
CA GLU A 132 -6.65 -18.80 3.72
C GLU A 132 -7.25 -17.41 3.49
N GLU A 133 -6.93 -16.48 4.37
CA GLU A 133 -7.40 -15.11 4.26
C GLU A 133 -6.80 -14.43 3.03
N LEU A 134 -5.52 -14.67 2.77
CA LEU A 134 -4.86 -14.11 1.58
C LEU A 134 -5.47 -14.66 0.29
N THR A 135 -5.75 -15.96 0.27
CA THR A 135 -6.39 -16.59 -0.89
C THR A 135 -7.76 -15.98 -1.14
N ALA A 136 -8.51 -15.71 -0.08
CA ALA A 136 -9.83 -15.08 -0.20
C ALA A 136 -9.73 -13.70 -0.82
N ILE A 137 -8.71 -12.94 -0.48
CA ILE A 137 -8.48 -11.60 -1.06
C ILE A 137 -8.25 -11.71 -2.56
N LYS A 138 -7.48 -12.71 -3.00
CA LYS A 138 -7.14 -12.89 -4.41
C LYS A 138 -8.32 -13.35 -5.26
N ASN A 139 -9.32 -13.91 -4.66
CA ASN A 139 -10.53 -14.37 -5.35
C ASN A 139 -11.63 -13.32 -5.27
#